data_1934d9ec66e9bf1eb87e01f2dfeec1b9
#
_entry.id   1934d9ec66e9bf1eb87e01f2dfeec1b9
#
_cell.length_a   1.000
_cell.length_b   1.000
_cell.length_c   1.000
_cell.angle_alpha   90.00
_cell.angle_beta   90.00
_cell.angle_gamma   90.00
#
_symmetry.space_group_name_H-M   'P 1'
#
loop_
_entity.id
_entity.type
_entity.pdbx_description
1 polymer ?
#
loop_
_entity_poly.entity_id
_entity_poly.type
_entity_poly.pdbx_seq_one_letter_code
_entity_poly.pdbx_strand_id
1 'polypeptide(L)'
;EDDSGIERIFTLVGLNNYQNGMRQVNLLDGDTPSNNSDVLQVMMDEGAMIFLSWDLGDTQTVSVNGVDTDVEIVGITRGEMSRTMYFLRSDLSDITGVNATSIYLDLPEGVEVNTELGEVSVGIVERQDIVDGMTSLIEDQTKIFQAIMYLGLLFTIAVMLNTMIMNVAERDFELATLRVLGASTKRLGTMLLFESLLIGI
;
A
#
# COMPACT_ATOMS: atom_id res chain seq x y z
N GLU A 1 4.76 -20.17 -16.00
CA GLU A 1 5.96 -19.64 -16.68
C GLU A 1 5.46 -18.69 -17.77
N ASP A 2 5.85 -17.43 -17.72
CA ASP A 2 5.47 -16.49 -18.78
C ASP A 2 6.39 -16.68 -20.01
N ASP A 3 6.09 -16.02 -21.14
CA ASP A 3 6.90 -16.06 -22.37
C ASP A 3 8.38 -15.67 -22.14
N SER A 4 8.72 -15.11 -20.99
CA SER A 4 10.08 -14.77 -20.58
C SER A 4 10.79 -15.86 -19.76
N GLY A 5 10.12 -16.97 -19.46
CA GLY A 5 10.63 -18.08 -18.64
C GLY A 5 10.72 -17.76 -17.14
N ILE A 6 10.01 -16.75 -16.68
CA ILE A 6 9.98 -16.36 -15.27
C ILE A 6 8.79 -17.00 -14.56
N GLU A 7 9.06 -17.80 -13.53
CA GLU A 7 8.02 -18.32 -12.65
C GLU A 7 7.36 -17.18 -11.85
N ARG A 8 6.04 -17.17 -11.83
CA ARG A 8 5.22 -16.21 -11.10
C ARG A 8 4.39 -16.92 -10.05
N ILE A 9 4.39 -16.39 -8.84
CA ILE A 9 3.63 -16.95 -7.73
C ILE A 9 2.33 -16.16 -7.57
N PHE A 10 1.23 -16.90 -7.48
CA PHE A 10 -0.11 -16.37 -7.24
C PHE A 10 -0.66 -16.88 -5.91
N THR A 11 -1.49 -16.07 -5.27
CA THR A 11 -2.32 -16.52 -4.16
C THR A 11 -3.61 -17.10 -4.74
N LEU A 12 -3.89 -18.36 -4.47
CA LEU A 12 -5.11 -19.03 -4.92
C LEU A 12 -6.15 -18.96 -3.81
N VAL A 13 -7.35 -18.50 -4.15
CA VAL A 13 -8.45 -18.34 -3.21
C VAL A 13 -9.68 -19.04 -3.76
N GLY A 14 -10.14 -20.09 -3.08
CA GLY A 14 -11.37 -20.80 -3.39
C GLY A 14 -12.54 -20.26 -2.57
N LEU A 15 -13.58 -19.77 -3.22
CA LEU A 15 -14.79 -19.24 -2.58
C LEU A 15 -16.03 -20.02 -3.03
N ASN A 16 -16.97 -20.22 -2.09
CA ASN A 16 -18.26 -20.84 -2.41
C ASN A 16 -19.25 -19.83 -3.02
N ASN A 17 -19.11 -18.56 -2.64
CA ASN A 17 -20.01 -17.52 -3.09
C ASN A 17 -19.21 -16.18 -3.15
N TYR A 18 -19.31 -15.51 -4.29
CA TYR A 18 -18.58 -14.26 -4.55
C TYR A 18 -19.37 -13.00 -4.21
N GLN A 19 -20.71 -13.10 -4.06
CA GLN A 19 -21.60 -11.94 -3.93
C GLN A 19 -22.20 -11.78 -2.53
N ASN A 20 -22.40 -12.87 -1.79
CA ASN A 20 -23.14 -12.86 -0.52
C ASN A 20 -22.37 -13.43 0.67
N GLY A 21 -21.05 -13.58 0.55
CA GLY A 21 -20.20 -14.06 1.64
C GLY A 21 -19.63 -12.95 2.51
N MET A 22 -19.02 -13.31 3.61
CA MET A 22 -18.24 -12.39 4.45
C MET A 22 -17.05 -11.77 3.69
N ARG A 23 -16.53 -12.49 2.71
CA ARG A 23 -15.53 -11.99 1.77
C ARG A 23 -16.19 -11.75 0.41
N GLN A 24 -16.56 -10.50 0.16
CA GLN A 24 -17.08 -10.09 -1.14
C GLN A 24 -15.92 -9.77 -2.08
N VAL A 25 -15.99 -10.30 -3.29
CA VAL A 25 -15.05 -9.97 -4.35
C VAL A 25 -15.68 -8.89 -5.21
N ASN A 26 -14.97 -7.79 -5.40
CA ASN A 26 -15.46 -6.67 -6.20
C ASN A 26 -15.14 -6.93 -7.68
N LEU A 27 -16.12 -7.46 -8.41
CA LEU A 27 -16.03 -7.71 -9.85
C LEU A 27 -16.05 -6.37 -10.59
N LEU A 28 -15.06 -6.13 -11.45
CA LEU A 28 -14.96 -4.95 -12.30
C LEU A 28 -15.54 -5.21 -13.69
N ASP A 29 -15.26 -6.39 -14.25
CA ASP A 29 -15.70 -6.79 -15.59
C ASP A 29 -15.80 -8.31 -15.68
N GLY A 30 -16.60 -8.80 -16.62
CA GLY A 30 -16.82 -10.24 -16.85
C GLY A 30 -17.82 -10.87 -15.88
N ASP A 31 -17.65 -12.17 -15.65
CA ASP A 31 -18.55 -13.02 -14.87
C ASP A 31 -17.83 -13.73 -13.71
N THR A 32 -18.63 -14.34 -12.83
CA THR A 32 -18.10 -15.20 -11.76
C THR A 32 -17.94 -16.63 -12.25
N PRO A 33 -16.90 -17.36 -11.79
CA PRO A 33 -16.70 -18.76 -12.16
C PRO A 33 -17.93 -19.63 -11.88
N SER A 34 -18.19 -20.57 -12.77
CA SER A 34 -19.31 -21.50 -12.70
C SER A 34 -18.85 -22.95 -12.85
N ASN A 35 -19.58 -23.89 -12.21
CA ASN A 35 -19.30 -25.35 -12.30
C ASN A 35 -19.70 -26.00 -13.62
N ASN A 36 -20.19 -25.24 -14.58
CA ASN A 36 -20.76 -25.79 -15.83
C ASN A 36 -19.81 -25.73 -17.03
N SER A 37 -18.54 -25.47 -16.81
CA SER A 37 -17.54 -25.34 -17.88
C SER A 37 -16.64 -26.58 -17.93
N ASP A 38 -16.22 -26.96 -19.14
CA ASP A 38 -15.22 -28.02 -19.35
C ASP A 38 -13.80 -27.59 -18.98
N VAL A 39 -13.55 -26.28 -18.89
CA VAL A 39 -12.29 -25.68 -18.46
C VAL A 39 -12.53 -24.96 -17.13
N LEU A 40 -11.57 -25.02 -16.23
CA LEU A 40 -11.66 -24.35 -14.95
C LEU A 40 -11.72 -22.82 -15.14
N GLN A 41 -12.74 -22.22 -14.55
CA GLN A 41 -12.95 -20.78 -14.63
C GLN A 41 -12.37 -20.05 -13.42
N VAL A 42 -11.73 -18.90 -13.68
CA VAL A 42 -11.13 -18.07 -12.63
C VAL A 42 -11.46 -16.60 -12.82
N MET A 43 -11.54 -15.86 -11.71
CA MET A 43 -11.42 -14.41 -11.73
C MET A 43 -10.01 -14.03 -11.32
N MET A 44 -9.51 -12.95 -11.90
CA MET A 44 -8.16 -12.48 -11.64
C MET A 44 -8.12 -11.01 -11.26
N ASP A 45 -7.14 -10.63 -10.47
CA ASP A 45 -6.86 -9.25 -10.12
C ASP A 45 -6.40 -8.43 -11.34
N GLU A 46 -7.01 -7.24 -11.54
CA GLU A 46 -6.71 -6.30 -12.64
C GLU A 46 -5.22 -5.98 -12.75
N GLY A 47 -4.55 -5.72 -11.61
CA GLY A 47 -3.13 -5.40 -11.61
C GLY A 47 -2.25 -6.56 -12.08
N ALA A 48 -2.64 -7.80 -11.78
CA ALA A 48 -1.95 -8.99 -12.24
C ALA A 48 -2.18 -9.23 -13.75
N MET A 49 -3.39 -8.99 -14.24
CA MET A 49 -3.71 -9.10 -15.67
C MET A 49 -2.90 -8.12 -16.52
N ILE A 50 -2.88 -6.84 -16.12
CA ILE A 50 -2.08 -5.80 -16.80
C ILE A 50 -0.59 -6.19 -16.82
N PHE A 51 -0.09 -6.67 -15.68
CA PHE A 51 1.32 -7.04 -15.55
C PHE A 51 1.73 -8.23 -16.42
N LEU A 52 0.82 -9.20 -16.64
CA LEU A 52 1.05 -10.40 -17.44
C LEU A 52 0.64 -10.22 -18.90
N SER A 53 -0.03 -9.12 -19.23
CA SER A 53 -0.66 -8.87 -20.53
C SER A 53 -1.68 -9.97 -20.91
N TRP A 54 -2.47 -10.39 -19.92
CA TRP A 54 -3.57 -11.34 -20.11
C TRP A 54 -4.90 -10.59 -20.22
N ASP A 55 -5.79 -11.12 -21.03
CA ASP A 55 -7.08 -10.53 -21.31
C ASP A 55 -8.24 -11.41 -20.83
N LEU A 56 -9.44 -10.81 -20.69
CA LEU A 56 -10.64 -11.52 -20.37
C LEU A 56 -11.00 -12.54 -21.48
N GLY A 57 -11.26 -13.77 -21.12
CA GLY A 57 -11.52 -14.89 -22.05
C GLY A 57 -10.27 -15.66 -22.45
N ASP A 58 -9.09 -15.26 -22.03
CA ASP A 58 -7.87 -16.02 -22.27
C ASP A 58 -7.86 -17.33 -21.48
N THR A 59 -7.29 -18.36 -22.08
CA THR A 59 -6.98 -19.62 -21.40
C THR A 59 -5.49 -19.70 -21.15
N GLN A 60 -5.11 -19.88 -19.88
CA GLN A 60 -3.74 -19.92 -19.43
C GLN A 60 -3.44 -21.19 -18.66
N THR A 61 -2.24 -21.72 -18.81
CA THR A 61 -1.81 -22.90 -18.04
C THR A 61 -1.14 -22.44 -16.75
N VAL A 62 -1.68 -22.85 -15.62
CA VAL A 62 -1.11 -22.56 -14.29
C VAL A 62 -0.72 -23.84 -13.59
N SER A 63 0.41 -23.85 -12.89
CA SER A 63 0.87 -25.00 -12.13
C SER A 63 0.37 -24.90 -10.69
N VAL A 64 -0.46 -25.84 -10.26
CA VAL A 64 -0.99 -25.93 -8.90
C VAL A 64 -0.47 -27.21 -8.25
N ASN A 65 0.33 -27.10 -7.20
CA ASN A 65 0.99 -28.24 -6.55
C ASN A 65 1.81 -29.14 -7.52
N GLY A 66 2.37 -28.54 -8.60
CA GLY A 66 3.13 -29.30 -9.61
C GLY A 66 2.27 -30.00 -10.66
N VAL A 67 0.98 -29.72 -10.69
CA VAL A 67 0.04 -30.17 -11.74
C VAL A 67 -0.33 -28.99 -12.60
N ASP A 68 -0.03 -29.09 -13.90
CA ASP A 68 -0.39 -28.07 -14.87
C ASP A 68 -1.88 -28.17 -15.20
N THR A 69 -2.56 -27.05 -15.06
CA THR A 69 -4.00 -26.96 -15.21
C THR A 69 -4.36 -25.77 -16.06
N ASP A 70 -5.21 -25.99 -17.07
CA ASP A 70 -5.70 -24.91 -17.91
C ASP A 70 -6.85 -24.19 -17.20
N VAL A 71 -6.77 -22.86 -17.16
CA VAL A 71 -7.76 -21.98 -16.55
C VAL A 71 -8.20 -20.92 -17.53
N GLU A 72 -9.50 -20.68 -17.62
CA GLU A 72 -10.11 -19.61 -18.41
C GLU A 72 -10.38 -18.41 -17.49
N ILE A 73 -9.94 -17.23 -17.92
CA ILE A 73 -10.17 -15.98 -17.19
C ILE A 73 -11.54 -15.44 -17.55
N VAL A 74 -12.52 -15.60 -16.66
CA VAL A 74 -13.90 -15.19 -16.90
C VAL A 74 -14.27 -13.86 -16.25
N GLY A 75 -13.46 -13.37 -15.30
CA GLY A 75 -13.76 -12.11 -14.61
C GLY A 75 -12.52 -11.39 -14.12
N ILE A 76 -12.65 -10.07 -14.03
CA ILE A 76 -11.62 -9.15 -13.53
C ILE A 76 -12.10 -8.58 -12.21
N THR A 77 -11.25 -8.67 -11.19
CA THR A 77 -11.54 -8.14 -9.86
C THR A 77 -10.70 -6.91 -9.55
N ARG A 78 -11.20 -6.06 -8.69
CA ARG A 78 -10.40 -4.95 -8.17
C ARG A 78 -9.27 -5.50 -7.30
N GLY A 79 -8.04 -5.15 -7.68
CA GLY A 79 -6.83 -5.59 -7.02
C GLY A 79 -6.80 -5.32 -5.54
N GLU A 80 -6.61 -6.37 -4.78
CA GLU A 80 -6.06 -6.30 -3.44
C GLU A 80 -4.51 -6.27 -3.57
N MET A 81 -3.79 -6.08 -2.49
CA MET A 81 -2.32 -5.93 -2.50
C MET A 81 -1.55 -7.17 -3.03
N SER A 82 -2.21 -8.28 -3.34
CA SER A 82 -1.59 -9.52 -3.77
C SER A 82 -2.15 -10.00 -5.11
N ARG A 83 -1.28 -10.58 -5.94
CA ARG A 83 -1.68 -11.24 -7.17
C ARG A 83 -2.55 -12.45 -6.82
N THR A 84 -3.88 -12.29 -6.93
CA THR A 84 -4.84 -13.29 -6.48
C THR A 84 -5.62 -13.83 -7.66
N MET A 85 -5.75 -15.15 -7.72
CA MET A 85 -6.69 -15.87 -8.57
C MET A 85 -7.80 -16.44 -7.71
N TYR A 86 -9.04 -16.20 -8.11
CA TYR A 86 -10.22 -16.67 -7.41
C TYR A 86 -10.87 -17.82 -8.19
N PHE A 87 -10.93 -18.98 -7.54
CA PHE A 87 -11.54 -20.19 -8.04
C PHE A 87 -12.86 -20.47 -7.33
N LEU A 88 -13.70 -21.33 -7.92
CA LEU A 88 -14.68 -22.02 -7.10
C LEU A 88 -13.97 -22.92 -6.09
N ARG A 89 -14.49 -22.96 -4.87
CA ARG A 89 -13.90 -23.77 -3.81
C ARG A 89 -13.87 -25.26 -4.16
N SER A 90 -14.93 -25.77 -4.81
CA SER A 90 -14.98 -27.14 -5.30
C SER A 90 -13.77 -27.48 -6.17
N ASP A 91 -13.53 -26.65 -7.17
CA ASP A 91 -12.50 -26.87 -8.18
C ASP A 91 -11.11 -26.80 -7.59
N LEU A 92 -10.87 -25.79 -6.72
CA LEU A 92 -9.59 -25.67 -6.03
C LEU A 92 -9.37 -26.83 -5.06
N SER A 93 -10.43 -27.32 -4.39
CA SER A 93 -10.36 -28.49 -3.52
C SER A 93 -10.01 -29.77 -4.28
N ASP A 94 -10.58 -29.95 -5.47
CA ASP A 94 -10.31 -31.12 -6.30
C ASP A 94 -8.86 -31.17 -6.80
N ILE A 95 -8.28 -29.98 -7.14
CA ILE A 95 -6.89 -29.89 -7.59
C ILE A 95 -5.91 -30.04 -6.42
N THR A 96 -6.20 -29.39 -5.29
CA THR A 96 -5.26 -29.32 -4.15
C THR A 96 -5.40 -30.48 -3.16
N GLY A 97 -6.54 -31.16 -3.16
CA GLY A 97 -6.91 -32.16 -2.15
C GLY A 97 -7.25 -31.56 -0.78
N VAL A 98 -7.35 -30.23 -0.67
CA VAL A 98 -7.60 -29.52 0.58
C VAL A 98 -8.98 -28.85 0.55
N ASN A 99 -9.85 -29.24 1.47
CA ASN A 99 -11.22 -28.75 1.52
C ASN A 99 -11.37 -27.30 2.02
N ALA A 100 -10.57 -26.92 3.01
CA ALA A 100 -10.54 -25.55 3.55
C ALA A 100 -9.23 -25.30 4.27
N THR A 101 -8.66 -24.11 4.09
CA THR A 101 -7.47 -23.64 4.81
C THR A 101 -7.81 -22.55 5.82
N SER A 102 -8.93 -21.86 5.66
CA SER A 102 -9.39 -20.81 6.56
C SER A 102 -10.90 -20.76 6.63
N ILE A 103 -11.41 -20.33 7.76
CA ILE A 103 -12.83 -20.11 8.02
C ILE A 103 -13.00 -18.66 8.46
N TYR A 104 -13.94 -17.96 7.85
CA TYR A 104 -14.35 -16.63 8.28
C TYR A 104 -15.60 -16.76 9.17
N LEU A 105 -15.54 -16.18 10.35
CA LEU A 105 -16.64 -16.16 11.31
C LEU A 105 -17.07 -14.72 11.55
N ASP A 106 -18.38 -14.48 11.51
CA ASP A 106 -18.98 -13.23 11.95
C ASP A 106 -19.62 -13.49 13.31
N LEU A 107 -19.00 -12.95 14.35
CA LEU A 107 -19.42 -13.15 15.72
C LEU A 107 -20.04 -11.85 16.26
N PRO A 108 -21.14 -11.93 17.01
CA PRO A 108 -21.65 -10.78 17.75
C PRO A 108 -20.61 -10.19 18.70
N GLU A 109 -20.69 -8.90 18.96
CA GLU A 109 -19.77 -8.20 19.86
C GLU A 109 -19.74 -8.85 21.25
N GLY A 110 -18.54 -9.16 21.73
CA GLY A 110 -18.32 -9.80 23.04
C GLY A 110 -18.43 -11.34 23.06
N VAL A 111 -18.60 -11.97 21.90
CA VAL A 111 -18.53 -13.44 21.77
C VAL A 111 -17.14 -13.85 21.36
N GLU A 112 -16.45 -14.60 22.22
CA GLU A 112 -15.14 -15.17 21.93
C GLU A 112 -15.27 -16.45 21.07
N VAL A 113 -14.24 -16.71 20.26
CA VAL A 113 -14.16 -17.97 19.50
C VAL A 113 -14.05 -19.14 20.48
N ASN A 114 -14.83 -20.21 20.22
CA ASN A 114 -14.79 -21.42 21.03
C ASN A 114 -13.36 -21.98 21.11
N THR A 115 -12.93 -22.34 22.31
CA THR A 115 -11.61 -22.96 22.57
C THR A 115 -11.33 -24.19 21.74
N GLU A 116 -12.35 -24.98 21.38
CA GLU A 116 -12.20 -26.15 20.53
C GLU A 116 -11.75 -25.78 19.10
N LEU A 117 -12.18 -24.64 18.57
CA LEU A 117 -11.70 -24.12 17.27
C LEU A 117 -10.25 -23.62 17.39
N GLY A 118 -9.86 -23.10 18.53
CA GLY A 118 -8.49 -22.69 18.82
C GLY A 118 -7.50 -23.86 18.84
N GLU A 119 -7.94 -25.06 19.24
CA GLU A 119 -7.10 -26.24 19.26
C GLU A 119 -6.84 -26.83 17.86
N VAL A 120 -7.75 -26.60 16.91
CA VAL A 120 -7.66 -27.13 15.53
C VAL A 120 -7.04 -26.10 14.57
N SER A 121 -7.03 -24.82 14.93
CA SER A 121 -6.51 -23.75 14.08
C SER A 121 -5.04 -23.47 14.37
N VAL A 122 -4.29 -23.17 13.31
CA VAL A 122 -2.90 -22.71 13.43
C VAL A 122 -2.82 -21.30 14.02
N GLY A 123 -3.89 -20.52 13.90
CA GLY A 123 -4.01 -19.19 14.47
C GLY A 123 -5.39 -18.59 14.24
N ILE A 124 -5.75 -17.70 15.11
CA ILE A 124 -6.97 -16.89 15.03
C ILE A 124 -6.51 -15.45 14.80
N VAL A 125 -7.07 -14.80 13.80
CA VAL A 125 -6.77 -13.40 13.50
C VAL A 125 -8.08 -12.62 13.59
N GLU A 126 -8.15 -11.70 14.50
CA GLU A 126 -9.27 -10.79 14.62
C GLU A 126 -9.12 -9.63 13.64
N ARG A 127 -10.24 -9.21 13.04
CA ARG A 127 -10.24 -8.05 12.14
C ARG A 127 -9.71 -6.80 12.83
N GLN A 128 -10.01 -6.65 14.13
CA GLN A 128 -9.56 -5.50 14.90
C GLN A 128 -8.05 -5.45 15.04
N ASP A 129 -7.41 -6.60 15.28
CA ASP A 129 -5.94 -6.69 15.35
C ASP A 129 -5.25 -6.25 14.05
N ILE A 130 -5.85 -6.59 12.90
CA ILE A 130 -5.34 -6.15 11.59
C ILE A 130 -5.48 -4.64 11.46
N VAL A 131 -6.64 -4.09 11.80
CA VAL A 131 -6.91 -2.64 11.72
C VAL A 131 -5.99 -1.87 12.65
N ASP A 132 -5.82 -2.32 13.89
CA ASP A 132 -4.97 -1.68 14.88
C ASP A 132 -3.49 -1.77 14.46
N GLY A 133 -3.06 -2.92 13.93
CA GLY A 133 -1.74 -3.09 13.37
C GLY A 133 -1.46 -2.15 12.19
N MET A 134 -2.38 -2.03 11.25
CA MET A 134 -2.26 -1.08 10.14
C MET A 134 -2.25 0.38 10.61
N THR A 135 -3.10 0.72 11.57
CA THR A 135 -3.16 2.07 12.13
C THR A 135 -1.86 2.43 12.82
N SER A 136 -1.29 1.53 13.61
CA SER A 136 0.00 1.76 14.28
C SER A 136 1.14 1.95 13.29
N LEU A 137 1.18 1.20 12.18
CA LEU A 137 2.16 1.38 11.12
C LEU A 137 2.06 2.76 10.46
N ILE A 138 0.83 3.22 10.20
CA ILE A 138 0.59 4.56 9.61
C ILE A 138 1.01 5.66 10.59
N GLU A 139 0.70 5.51 11.88
CA GLU A 139 1.11 6.46 12.91
C GLU A 139 2.63 6.55 13.04
N ASP A 140 3.33 5.42 13.05
CA ASP A 140 4.79 5.40 13.14
C ASP A 140 5.45 5.99 11.90
N GLN A 141 4.91 5.72 10.71
CA GLN A 141 5.35 6.36 9.48
C GLN A 141 5.14 7.88 9.53
N THR A 142 4.01 8.34 10.07
CA THR A 142 3.73 9.76 10.25
C THR A 142 4.73 10.44 11.18
N LYS A 143 5.12 9.80 12.28
CA LYS A 143 6.16 10.30 13.20
C LYS A 143 7.52 10.47 12.49
N ILE A 144 7.89 9.51 11.64
CA ILE A 144 9.12 9.59 10.84
C ILE A 144 9.06 10.79 9.89
N PHE A 145 7.94 10.98 9.17
CA PHE A 145 7.77 12.14 8.29
C PHE A 145 7.84 13.47 9.05
N GLN A 146 7.23 13.55 10.24
CA GLN A 146 7.30 14.72 11.09
C GLN A 146 8.75 15.01 11.51
N ALA A 147 9.52 14.01 11.89
CA ALA A 147 10.92 14.16 12.24
C ALA A 147 11.75 14.70 11.07
N ILE A 148 11.53 14.18 9.85
CA ILE A 148 12.19 14.67 8.63
C ILE A 148 11.80 16.13 8.34
N MET A 149 10.53 16.47 8.51
CA MET A 149 10.03 17.84 8.33
C MET A 149 10.70 18.82 9.30
N TYR A 150 10.81 18.46 10.59
CA TYR A 150 11.53 19.30 11.56
C TYR A 150 13.02 19.45 11.25
N LEU A 151 13.65 18.37 10.78
CA LEU A 151 15.05 18.42 10.35
C LEU A 151 15.22 19.35 9.14
N GLY A 152 14.32 19.27 8.16
CA GLY A 152 14.29 20.17 7.00
C GLY A 152 14.13 21.64 7.41
N LEU A 153 13.24 21.90 8.39
CA LEU A 153 13.05 23.24 8.93
C LEU A 153 14.34 23.77 9.58
N LEU A 154 15.02 22.94 10.37
CA LEU A 154 16.32 23.32 10.99
C LEU A 154 17.37 23.63 9.94
N PHE A 155 17.49 22.83 8.89
CA PHE A 155 18.40 23.11 7.78
C PHE A 155 18.06 24.41 7.06
N THR A 156 16.79 24.67 6.81
CA THR A 156 16.33 25.92 6.18
C THR A 156 16.73 27.14 7.02
N ILE A 157 16.52 27.08 8.33
CA ILE A 157 16.92 28.14 9.25
C ILE A 157 18.46 28.32 9.23
N ALA A 158 19.23 27.23 9.26
CA ALA A 158 20.69 27.30 9.24
C ALA A 158 21.22 27.94 7.95
N VAL A 159 20.67 27.56 6.80
CA VAL A 159 21.01 28.13 5.49
C VAL A 159 20.66 29.63 5.46
N MET A 160 19.45 29.98 5.91
CA MET A 160 19.01 31.37 5.97
C MET A 160 19.93 32.22 6.86
N LEU A 161 20.31 31.74 8.05
CA LEU A 161 21.25 32.43 8.93
C LEU A 161 22.63 32.58 8.29
N ASN A 162 23.14 31.53 7.64
CA ASN A 162 24.43 31.61 6.95
C ASN A 162 24.39 32.63 5.81
N THR A 163 23.35 32.67 5.02
CA THR A 163 23.18 33.67 3.95
C THR A 163 23.08 35.08 4.51
N MET A 164 22.37 35.26 5.63
CA MET A 164 22.28 36.57 6.31
C MET A 164 23.64 37.04 6.83
N ILE A 165 24.42 36.16 7.46
CA ILE A 165 25.77 36.47 7.94
C ILE A 165 26.68 36.89 6.78
N MET A 166 26.61 36.16 5.66
CA MET A 166 27.41 36.45 4.47
C MET A 166 27.05 37.81 3.86
N ASN A 167 25.77 38.12 3.72
CA ASN A 167 25.29 39.40 3.23
C ASN A 167 25.74 40.59 4.15
N VAL A 168 25.74 40.39 5.45
CA VAL A 168 26.22 41.41 6.40
C VAL A 168 27.75 41.60 6.27
N ALA A 169 28.50 40.50 6.15
CA ALA A 169 29.97 40.55 6.02
C ALA A 169 30.40 41.24 4.72
N GLU A 170 29.69 41.02 3.61
CA GLU A 170 29.99 41.69 2.32
C GLU A 170 29.72 43.19 2.35
N ARG A 171 28.79 43.67 3.20
CA ARG A 171 28.42 45.08 3.34
C ARG A 171 29.00 45.78 4.56
N ASP A 172 29.99 45.15 5.20
CA ASP A 172 30.54 45.65 6.46
C ASP A 172 31.08 47.10 6.34
N PHE A 173 31.68 47.46 5.19
CA PHE A 173 32.16 48.80 4.91
C PHE A 173 31.01 49.83 4.76
N GLU A 174 29.93 49.47 4.10
CA GLU A 174 28.73 50.32 3.93
C GLU A 174 28.04 50.55 5.27
N LEU A 175 27.91 49.52 6.08
CA LEU A 175 27.33 49.58 7.42
C LEU A 175 28.19 50.44 8.37
N ALA A 176 29.51 50.35 8.28
CA ALA A 176 30.42 51.18 9.02
C ALA A 176 30.26 52.65 8.65
N THR A 177 30.14 52.96 7.37
CA THR A 177 29.92 54.33 6.88
C THR A 177 28.59 54.92 7.38
N LEU A 178 27.53 54.15 7.37
CA LEU A 178 26.22 54.58 7.91
C LEU A 178 26.27 54.81 9.44
N ARG A 179 27.06 54.04 10.15
CA ARG A 179 27.31 54.28 11.60
C ARG A 179 28.04 55.59 11.87
N VAL A 180 29.03 55.91 11.08
CA VAL A 180 29.75 57.20 11.19
C VAL A 180 28.80 58.36 10.90
N LEU A 181 27.85 58.21 10.01
CA LEU A 181 26.80 59.18 9.71
C LEU A 181 25.69 59.25 10.77
N GLY A 182 25.80 58.49 11.88
CA GLY A 182 24.90 58.57 13.02
C GLY A 182 23.69 57.60 12.99
N ALA A 183 23.69 56.61 12.10
CA ALA A 183 22.64 55.62 12.09
C ALA A 183 22.73 54.69 13.31
N SER A 184 21.63 54.50 14.04
CA SER A 184 21.61 53.62 15.20
C SER A 184 21.65 52.14 14.79
N THR A 185 22.34 51.32 15.58
CA THR A 185 22.48 49.85 15.35
C THR A 185 21.13 49.13 15.18
N LYS A 186 20.10 49.59 15.92
CA LYS A 186 18.73 49.04 15.80
C LYS A 186 18.11 49.31 14.43
N ARG A 187 18.27 50.48 13.86
CA ARG A 187 17.74 50.82 12.52
C ARG A 187 18.44 50.02 11.44
N LEU A 188 19.77 49.86 11.53
CA LEU A 188 20.53 49.03 10.59
C LEU A 188 20.10 47.55 10.66
N GLY A 189 19.92 47.02 11.84
CA GLY A 189 19.46 45.65 12.03
C GLY A 189 18.05 45.42 11.46
N THR A 190 17.12 46.35 11.67
CA THR A 190 15.78 46.28 11.14
C THR A 190 15.76 46.35 9.59
N MET A 191 16.60 47.22 9.02
CA MET A 191 16.71 47.35 7.55
C MET A 191 17.23 46.04 6.92
N LEU A 192 18.26 45.43 7.48
CA LEU A 192 18.81 44.16 7.02
C LEU A 192 17.82 43.03 7.17
N LEU A 193 17.04 43.01 8.25
CA LEU A 193 15.97 42.01 8.45
C LEU A 193 14.89 42.13 7.38
N PHE A 194 14.43 43.34 7.07
CA PHE A 194 13.43 43.56 6.01
C PHE A 194 13.97 43.22 4.62
N GLU A 195 15.22 43.55 4.32
CA GLU A 195 15.88 43.22 3.06
C GLU A 195 15.99 41.68 2.89
N SER A 196 16.43 40.97 3.93
CA SER A 196 16.53 39.50 3.91
C SER A 196 15.17 38.83 3.76
N LEU A 197 14.12 39.39 4.34
CA LEU A 197 12.77 38.89 4.26
C LEU A 197 12.17 39.08 2.83
N LEU A 198 12.51 40.20 2.18
CA LEU A 198 12.11 40.48 0.79
C LEU A 198 12.83 39.59 -0.23
N ILE A 199 14.07 39.22 0.03
CA ILE A 199 14.85 38.33 -0.86
C ILE A 199 14.45 36.85 -0.66
N GLY A 200 13.93 36.48 0.52
CA GLY A 200 13.50 35.12 0.84
C GLY A 200 12.07 34.76 0.46
N ILE A 201 11.32 35.69 -0.12
CA ILE A 201 9.99 35.48 -0.70
C ILE A 201 10.11 35.41 -2.23
#